data_8345313234308aa6da9949d7808a6262
#
_entry.id   8345313234308aa6da9949d7808a6262
#
_cell.length_a   1.000
_cell.length_b   1.000
_cell.length_c   1.000
_cell.angle_alpha   90.00
_cell.angle_beta   90.00
_cell.angle_gamma   90.00
#
_symmetry.space_group_name_H-M   'P 1'
#
loop_
_entity.id
_entity.type
_entity.pdbx_description
1 polymer ?
#
loop_
_entity_poly.entity_id
_entity_poly.type
_entity_poly.pdbx_seq_one_letter_code
_entity_poly.pdbx_strand_id
1 'polypeptide(L)'
;MIKKHIGQALMIAGVLTTISMASTFAQNNPYQAIEGEWITLPDGREWGATSTVYYAGNGNIWVAERCGGNSNCLDTPDIDPIMLVDVDGNILKSFGKNMIVWPHGMHVDPDGNLWIADARGDEARAKGHQVHKFSADGELLMSIGTAGVAGQDKYIFNMPNDVAVAANGDIFIADGHGDDGNNRVVKYNSEGEYIMEFGKTGS
;
A
#
# COMPACT_ATOMS: atom_id res chain seq x y z
N MET A 1 -6.19 -90.37 32.89
CA MET A 1 -6.91 -89.41 32.07
C MET A 1 -6.24 -88.02 32.26
N ILE A 2 -5.40 -87.60 31.30
CA ILE A 2 -4.62 -86.41 31.41
C ILE A 2 -5.28 -85.41 30.48
N LYS A 3 -5.86 -84.29 31.00
CA LYS A 3 -6.39 -83.15 30.19
C LYS A 3 -5.29 -82.24 29.79
N LYS A 4 -5.06 -82.11 28.47
CA LYS A 4 -4.17 -81.10 27.90
C LYS A 4 -4.90 -79.75 27.85
N HIS A 5 -4.37 -78.74 28.49
CA HIS A 5 -4.76 -77.38 28.28
C HIS A 5 -3.91 -76.77 27.13
N ILE A 6 -4.57 -76.36 26.09
CA ILE A 6 -3.99 -75.61 24.95
C ILE A 6 -4.08 -74.14 25.32
N GLY A 7 -2.94 -73.53 25.59
CA GLY A 7 -2.88 -72.08 25.76
C GLY A 7 -2.84 -71.38 24.41
N GLN A 8 -3.79 -70.45 24.17
CA GLN A 8 -3.75 -69.58 23.04
C GLN A 8 -2.81 -68.40 23.36
N ALA A 9 -1.75 -68.25 22.57
CA ALA A 9 -0.88 -67.07 22.62
C ALA A 9 -1.51 -65.97 21.76
N LEU A 10 -1.84 -64.86 22.40
CA LEU A 10 -2.35 -63.65 21.75
C LEU A 10 -1.16 -62.85 21.22
N MET A 11 -0.95 -62.81 19.91
CA MET A 11 0.03 -61.92 19.30
C MET A 11 -0.58 -60.50 19.22
N ILE A 12 -0.03 -59.59 19.99
CA ILE A 12 -0.33 -58.17 19.85
C ILE A 12 0.64 -57.60 18.79
N ALA A 13 0.16 -57.34 17.61
CA ALA A 13 0.89 -56.63 16.58
C ALA A 13 0.91 -55.11 16.91
N GLY A 14 2.02 -54.65 17.42
CA GLY A 14 2.26 -53.24 17.66
C GLY A 14 2.48 -52.50 16.31
N VAL A 15 1.57 -51.64 15.93
CA VAL A 15 1.77 -50.71 14.81
C VAL A 15 2.65 -49.55 15.30
N LEU A 16 3.94 -49.59 14.94
CA LEU A 16 4.81 -48.42 15.09
C LEU A 16 4.43 -47.39 14.05
N THR A 17 3.69 -46.36 14.45
CA THR A 17 3.54 -45.16 13.67
C THR A 17 4.79 -44.30 13.79
N THR A 18 5.67 -44.32 12.79
CA THR A 18 6.76 -43.36 12.66
C THR A 18 6.20 -42.01 12.32
N ILE A 19 6.13 -41.11 13.30
CA ILE A 19 5.86 -39.68 13.06
C ILE A 19 7.15 -39.13 12.45
N SER A 20 7.13 -38.93 11.13
CA SER A 20 8.16 -38.17 10.42
C SER A 20 8.02 -36.70 10.84
N MET A 21 8.88 -36.25 11.77
CA MET A 21 9.05 -34.82 12.02
C MET A 21 9.76 -34.21 10.79
N ALA A 22 9.02 -33.65 9.89
CA ALA A 22 9.56 -32.75 8.88
C ALA A 22 10.15 -31.54 9.63
N SER A 23 11.48 -31.48 9.74
CA SER A 23 12.15 -30.27 10.18
C SER A 23 11.88 -29.18 9.17
N THR A 24 11.00 -28.27 9.49
CA THR A 24 10.86 -27.01 8.77
C THR A 24 12.14 -26.24 9.04
N PHE A 25 13.08 -26.28 8.11
CA PHE A 25 14.20 -25.35 8.12
C PHE A 25 13.59 -23.97 7.89
N ALA A 26 13.53 -23.16 8.93
CA ALA A 26 13.23 -21.76 8.78
C ALA A 26 14.30 -21.18 7.83
N GLN A 27 13.87 -20.65 6.69
CA GLN A 27 14.78 -19.98 5.77
C GLN A 27 15.42 -18.83 6.53
N ASN A 28 16.75 -18.79 6.58
CA ASN A 28 17.46 -17.66 7.19
C ASN A 28 17.03 -16.38 6.49
N ASN A 29 16.57 -15.40 7.24
CA ASN A 29 16.28 -14.08 6.68
C ASN A 29 17.61 -13.47 6.22
N PRO A 30 17.81 -13.24 4.90
CA PRO A 30 19.04 -12.65 4.39
C PRO A 30 19.12 -11.13 4.64
N TYR A 31 18.05 -10.54 5.17
CA TYR A 31 17.95 -9.10 5.42
C TYR A 31 18.23 -8.79 6.90
N GLN A 32 18.96 -7.73 7.12
CA GLN A 32 19.20 -7.18 8.45
C GLN A 32 18.55 -5.81 8.53
N ALA A 33 17.77 -5.57 9.60
CA ALA A 33 17.28 -4.23 9.89
C ALA A 33 18.47 -3.33 10.29
N ILE A 34 18.58 -2.18 9.66
CA ILE A 34 19.50 -1.12 10.06
C ILE A 34 18.68 -0.17 10.93
N GLU A 35 19.02 -0.13 12.22
CA GLU A 35 18.38 0.79 13.16
C GLU A 35 19.07 2.15 13.09
N GLY A 36 18.29 3.22 13.19
CA GLY A 36 18.78 4.60 13.17
C GLY A 36 18.07 5.46 12.13
N GLU A 37 18.37 6.74 12.16
CA GLU A 37 17.86 7.70 11.18
C GLU A 37 18.68 7.60 9.90
N TRP A 38 18.06 7.02 8.85
CA TRP A 38 18.65 7.01 7.51
C TRP A 38 18.38 8.32 6.77
N ILE A 39 17.18 8.89 6.92
CA ILE A 39 16.77 10.13 6.26
C ILE A 39 16.57 11.19 7.34
N THR A 40 17.30 12.29 7.24
CA THR A 40 17.08 13.47 8.09
C THR A 40 16.13 14.43 7.39
N LEU A 41 14.98 14.67 8.02
CA LEU A 41 14.01 15.63 7.50
C LEU A 41 14.47 17.07 7.69
N PRO A 42 14.13 18.00 6.75
CA PRO A 42 14.51 19.40 6.85
C PRO A 42 13.87 20.06 8.08
N ASP A 43 14.51 21.11 8.56
CA ASP A 43 14.03 21.98 9.65
C ASP A 43 13.77 21.27 10.98
N GLY A 44 14.36 20.07 11.17
CA GLY A 44 14.25 19.29 12.42
C GLY A 44 12.84 18.77 12.70
N ARG A 45 11.97 18.67 11.67
CA ARG A 45 10.64 18.08 11.82
C ARG A 45 10.74 16.57 12.03
N GLU A 46 9.76 16.02 12.71
CA GLU A 46 9.64 14.59 12.91
C GLU A 46 8.95 13.92 11.72
N TRP A 47 9.19 12.60 11.55
CA TRP A 47 8.48 11.77 10.61
C TRP A 47 7.02 11.61 11.04
N GLY A 48 6.11 11.75 10.07
CA GLY A 48 4.76 11.23 10.19
C GLY A 48 4.69 9.74 9.89
N ALA A 49 3.49 9.18 9.93
CA ALA A 49 3.28 7.82 9.47
C ALA A 49 3.63 7.72 7.99
N THR A 50 4.68 6.94 7.68
CA THR A 50 5.05 6.61 6.30
C THR A 50 4.03 5.63 5.74
N SER A 51 3.26 6.06 4.75
CA SER A 51 2.16 5.29 4.19
C SER A 51 2.61 4.37 3.05
N THR A 52 3.60 4.80 2.27
CA THR A 52 4.06 4.06 1.11
C THR A 52 5.49 4.43 0.72
N VAL A 53 6.15 3.47 0.08
CA VAL A 53 7.44 3.66 -0.58
C VAL A 53 7.38 3.02 -1.97
N TYR A 54 8.09 3.60 -2.94
CA TYR A 54 8.18 3.04 -4.28
C TYR A 54 9.58 3.22 -4.87
N TYR A 55 10.10 2.19 -5.52
CA TYR A 55 11.42 2.26 -6.14
C TYR A 55 11.40 3.19 -7.36
N ALA A 56 12.25 4.21 -7.33
CA ALA A 56 12.32 5.25 -8.37
C ALA A 56 13.41 5.00 -9.42
N GLY A 57 14.19 3.90 -9.30
CA GLY A 57 15.34 3.62 -10.11
C GLY A 57 16.66 4.19 -9.55
N ASN A 58 17.79 3.66 -10.02
CA ASN A 58 19.14 4.12 -9.64
C ASN A 58 19.42 4.14 -8.12
N GLY A 59 18.75 3.26 -7.36
CA GLY A 59 18.85 3.23 -5.91
C GLY A 59 17.99 4.24 -5.17
N ASN A 60 17.30 5.13 -5.86
CA ASN A 60 16.41 6.12 -5.25
C ASN A 60 15.04 5.51 -4.94
N ILE A 61 14.37 6.05 -3.93
CA ILE A 61 13.00 5.70 -3.58
C ILE A 61 12.12 6.94 -3.47
N TRP A 62 10.88 6.80 -3.89
CA TRP A 62 9.81 7.70 -3.49
C TRP A 62 9.27 7.27 -2.13
N VAL A 63 9.01 8.24 -1.28
CA VAL A 63 8.43 8.06 0.05
C VAL A 63 7.27 9.02 0.21
N ALA A 64 6.15 8.55 0.77
CA ALA A 64 5.07 9.44 1.19
C ALA A 64 4.76 9.25 2.68
N GLU A 65 4.60 10.37 3.40
CA GLU A 65 4.30 10.40 4.83
C GLU A 65 3.22 11.43 5.15
N ARG A 66 2.64 11.36 6.35
CA ARG A 66 1.47 12.15 6.75
C ARG A 66 1.85 13.45 7.45
N CYS A 67 2.77 14.22 6.84
CA CYS A 67 3.13 15.58 7.25
C CYS A 67 3.51 15.72 8.74
N GLY A 68 4.34 14.79 9.22
CA GLY A 68 4.82 14.80 10.61
C GLY A 68 3.82 14.26 11.65
N GLY A 69 2.69 13.70 11.21
CA GLY A 69 1.65 13.16 12.08
C GLY A 69 1.17 11.76 11.70
N ASN A 70 0.20 11.23 12.45
CA ASN A 70 -0.40 9.92 12.19
C ASN A 70 -1.78 10.01 11.53
N SER A 71 -2.34 11.20 11.38
CA SER A 71 -3.71 11.37 10.90
C SER A 71 -3.80 11.87 9.48
N ASN A 72 -3.39 13.09 9.20
CA ASN A 72 -3.51 13.73 7.90
C ASN A 72 -2.61 14.97 7.79
N CYS A 73 -2.54 15.55 6.59
CA CYS A 73 -1.77 16.77 6.29
C CYS A 73 -2.58 18.08 6.42
N LEU A 74 -3.81 18.04 6.91
CA LEU A 74 -4.67 19.24 6.98
C LEU A 74 -4.18 20.26 8.01
N ASP A 75 -3.59 19.76 9.11
CA ASP A 75 -3.10 20.61 10.19
C ASP A 75 -1.70 21.20 9.91
N THR A 76 -0.99 20.62 8.95
CA THR A 76 0.36 21.03 8.53
C THR A 76 0.44 21.14 7.00
N PRO A 77 -0.39 22.01 6.38
CA PRO A 77 -0.56 22.04 4.92
C PRO A 77 0.68 22.49 4.15
N ASP A 78 1.62 23.15 4.81
CA ASP A 78 2.88 23.65 4.22
C ASP A 78 3.99 22.60 4.13
N ILE A 79 3.76 21.39 4.64
CA ILE A 79 4.69 20.26 4.54
C ILE A 79 4.44 19.51 3.22
N ASP A 80 5.53 19.23 2.49
CA ASP A 80 5.52 18.36 1.34
C ASP A 80 5.47 16.89 1.80
N PRO A 81 4.39 16.14 1.53
CA PRO A 81 4.26 14.76 1.99
C PRO A 81 4.99 13.75 1.11
N ILE A 82 5.38 14.11 -0.12
CA ILE A 82 6.00 13.23 -1.09
C ILE A 82 7.46 13.64 -1.26
N MET A 83 8.38 12.69 -1.14
CA MET A 83 9.82 12.92 -1.21
C MET A 83 10.50 11.88 -2.10
N LEU A 84 11.48 12.32 -2.91
CA LEU A 84 12.44 11.45 -3.58
C LEU A 84 13.72 11.42 -2.75
N VAL A 85 14.16 10.24 -2.38
CA VAL A 85 15.33 10.03 -1.50
C VAL A 85 16.34 9.16 -2.18
N ASP A 86 17.63 9.50 -2.06
CA ASP A 86 18.74 8.70 -2.57
C ASP A 86 19.20 7.61 -1.58
N VAL A 87 20.18 6.81 -1.99
CA VAL A 87 20.75 5.71 -1.18
C VAL A 87 21.43 6.17 0.10
N ASP A 88 21.87 7.42 0.15
CA ASP A 88 22.55 8.04 1.30
C ASP A 88 21.56 8.73 2.25
N GLY A 89 20.26 8.72 1.92
CA GLY A 89 19.22 9.35 2.72
C GLY A 89 19.01 10.84 2.46
N ASN A 90 19.59 11.38 1.38
CA ASN A 90 19.37 12.77 1.02
C ASN A 90 18.03 12.94 0.29
N ILE A 91 17.27 13.96 0.66
CA ILE A 91 16.04 14.33 -0.02
C ILE A 91 16.42 15.10 -1.30
N LEU A 92 16.18 14.51 -2.45
CA LEU A 92 16.48 15.10 -3.74
C LEU A 92 15.37 16.04 -4.23
N LYS A 93 14.12 15.71 -3.89
CA LYS A 93 12.93 16.48 -4.24
C LYS A 93 11.85 16.28 -3.18
N SER A 94 10.99 17.29 -3.02
CA SER A 94 9.75 17.16 -2.26
C SER A 94 8.64 18.01 -2.89
N PHE A 95 7.38 17.53 -2.79
CA PHE A 95 6.21 18.24 -3.29
C PHE A 95 4.90 17.70 -2.68
N GLY A 96 3.78 18.33 -3.07
CA GLY A 96 2.44 17.90 -2.68
C GLY A 96 1.84 18.66 -1.51
N LYS A 97 2.57 19.65 -0.95
CA LYS A 97 2.06 20.52 0.11
C LYS A 97 0.74 21.17 -0.29
N ASN A 98 -0.13 21.36 0.66
CA ASN A 98 -1.44 21.97 0.48
C ASN A 98 -2.34 21.28 -0.56
N MET A 99 -1.98 20.09 -1.05
CA MET A 99 -2.76 19.31 -2.02
C MET A 99 -3.26 18.00 -1.42
N ILE A 100 -2.38 17.27 -0.78
CA ILE A 100 -2.63 15.92 -0.26
C ILE A 100 -3.18 16.01 1.16
N VAL A 101 -4.22 15.22 1.44
CA VAL A 101 -4.83 15.10 2.76
C VAL A 101 -4.29 13.88 3.50
N TRP A 102 -4.34 12.73 2.86
CA TRP A 102 -3.97 11.46 3.50
C TRP A 102 -3.32 10.52 2.49
N PRO A 103 -2.02 10.71 2.22
CA PRO A 103 -1.32 9.89 1.25
C PRO A 103 -1.41 8.41 1.65
N HIS A 104 -1.64 7.54 0.64
CA HIS A 104 -1.76 6.11 0.84
C HIS A 104 -0.91 5.35 -0.18
N GLY A 105 -1.49 4.60 -1.12
CA GLY A 105 -0.74 3.85 -2.12
C GLY A 105 -0.11 4.73 -3.22
N MET A 106 0.98 4.25 -3.79
CA MET A 106 1.77 4.98 -4.78
C MET A 106 2.25 4.05 -5.91
N HIS A 107 2.35 4.58 -7.11
CA HIS A 107 2.89 3.89 -8.27
C HIS A 107 3.72 4.84 -9.14
N VAL A 108 4.74 4.32 -9.83
CA VAL A 108 5.45 5.06 -10.87
C VAL A 108 5.13 4.41 -12.21
N ASP A 109 4.55 5.17 -13.12
CA ASP A 109 4.18 4.67 -14.44
C ASP A 109 5.41 4.49 -15.36
N PRO A 110 5.27 3.80 -16.52
CA PRO A 110 6.39 3.59 -17.44
C PRO A 110 7.07 4.87 -17.98
N ASP A 111 6.34 6.01 -17.93
CA ASP A 111 6.86 7.32 -18.36
C ASP A 111 7.59 8.04 -17.21
N GLY A 112 7.65 7.43 -16.01
CA GLY A 112 8.31 7.99 -14.83
C GLY A 112 7.46 8.97 -14.03
N ASN A 113 6.15 9.07 -14.30
CA ASN A 113 5.24 9.91 -13.52
C ASN A 113 4.81 9.20 -12.25
N LEU A 114 4.68 9.97 -11.17
CA LEU A 114 4.25 9.48 -9.88
C LEU A 114 2.73 9.54 -9.74
N TRP A 115 2.12 8.43 -9.39
CA TRP A 115 0.73 8.33 -9.01
C TRP A 115 0.60 8.13 -7.51
N ILE A 116 -0.37 8.80 -6.87
CA ILE A 116 -0.62 8.66 -5.44
C ILE A 116 -2.12 8.71 -5.14
N ALA A 117 -2.56 7.80 -4.30
CA ALA A 117 -3.92 7.79 -3.75
C ALA A 117 -3.99 8.71 -2.53
N ASP A 118 -4.90 9.67 -2.55
CA ASP A 118 -5.25 10.54 -1.43
C ASP A 118 -6.55 10.04 -0.78
N ALA A 119 -6.40 9.16 0.21
CA ALA A 119 -7.46 8.28 0.66
C ALA A 119 -8.57 8.95 1.49
N ARG A 120 -8.27 10.05 2.18
CA ARG A 120 -9.28 10.79 2.93
C ARG A 120 -9.54 12.14 2.33
N GLY A 121 -10.72 12.70 2.61
CA GLY A 121 -11.11 13.99 2.10
C GLY A 121 -11.51 14.99 3.18
N ASP A 122 -11.52 16.24 2.78
CA ASP A 122 -12.10 17.38 3.49
C ASP A 122 -13.00 18.15 2.51
N GLU A 123 -14.31 17.98 2.66
CA GLU A 123 -15.29 18.61 1.76
C GLU A 123 -15.21 20.15 1.84
N ALA A 124 -15.00 20.70 3.04
CA ALA A 124 -14.93 22.15 3.24
C ALA A 124 -13.71 22.78 2.53
N ARG A 125 -12.64 21.99 2.33
CA ARG A 125 -11.44 22.41 1.62
C ARG A 125 -11.38 21.91 0.18
N ALA A 126 -12.38 21.13 -0.26
CA ALA A 126 -12.43 20.46 -1.57
C ALA A 126 -11.14 19.69 -1.88
N LYS A 127 -10.73 18.79 -0.97
CA LYS A 127 -9.50 18.01 -1.06
C LYS A 127 -9.72 16.54 -0.72
N GLY A 128 -8.85 15.69 -1.29
CA GLY A 128 -8.82 14.27 -1.03
C GLY A 128 -9.94 13.48 -1.70
N HIS A 129 -10.04 12.19 -1.38
CA HIS A 129 -10.82 11.19 -2.10
C HIS A 129 -10.50 11.14 -3.60
N GLN A 130 -9.23 11.37 -3.95
CA GLN A 130 -8.72 11.43 -5.32
C GLN A 130 -7.48 10.57 -5.50
N VAL A 131 -7.16 10.30 -6.76
CA VAL A 131 -5.84 9.81 -7.18
C VAL A 131 -5.21 10.86 -8.05
N HIS A 132 -3.98 11.24 -7.75
CA HIS A 132 -3.24 12.27 -8.44
C HIS A 132 -2.08 11.68 -9.23
N LYS A 133 -1.84 12.22 -10.43
CA LYS A 133 -0.65 11.99 -11.25
C LYS A 133 0.23 13.23 -11.22
N PHE A 134 1.49 13.05 -10.85
CA PHE A 134 2.51 14.10 -10.90
C PHE A 134 3.60 13.73 -11.89
N SER A 135 4.22 14.73 -12.52
CA SER A 135 5.49 14.54 -13.19
C SER A 135 6.58 14.17 -12.17
N ALA A 136 7.71 13.67 -12.65
CA ALA A 136 8.89 13.42 -11.81
C ALA A 136 9.44 14.68 -11.14
N ASP A 137 9.01 15.86 -11.56
CA ASP A 137 9.39 17.16 -10.98
C ASP A 137 8.32 17.73 -10.04
N GLY A 138 7.21 16.99 -9.81
CA GLY A 138 6.15 17.36 -8.88
C GLY A 138 5.07 18.28 -9.48
N GLU A 139 5.01 18.42 -10.82
CA GLU A 139 3.92 19.11 -11.48
C GLU A 139 2.66 18.21 -11.51
N LEU A 140 1.51 18.73 -11.10
CA LEU A 140 0.25 17.99 -11.17
C LEU A 140 -0.20 17.86 -12.64
N LEU A 141 -0.30 16.64 -13.13
CA LEU A 141 -0.68 16.32 -14.51
C LEU A 141 -2.14 15.89 -14.63
N MET A 142 -2.68 15.17 -13.62
CA MET A 142 -4.04 14.63 -13.62
C MET A 142 -4.54 14.42 -12.20
N SER A 143 -5.86 14.53 -12.02
CA SER A 143 -6.57 14.09 -10.83
C SER A 143 -7.81 13.31 -11.23
N ILE A 144 -8.00 12.10 -10.66
CA ILE A 144 -9.20 11.29 -10.84
C ILE A 144 -9.93 11.24 -9.50
N GLY A 145 -11.22 11.47 -9.51
CA GLY A 145 -12.07 11.58 -8.34
C GLY A 145 -12.61 12.98 -8.12
N THR A 146 -13.68 13.09 -7.32
CA THR A 146 -14.30 14.39 -6.98
C THR A 146 -13.72 14.87 -5.65
N ALA A 147 -13.00 15.99 -5.70
CA ALA A 147 -12.26 16.52 -4.56
C ALA A 147 -13.15 16.72 -3.31
N GLY A 148 -12.77 16.11 -2.20
CA GLY A 148 -13.43 16.20 -0.91
C GLY A 148 -14.74 15.40 -0.77
N VAL A 149 -15.22 14.76 -1.84
CA VAL A 149 -16.52 14.07 -1.84
C VAL A 149 -16.33 12.56 -1.74
N ALA A 150 -16.81 11.98 -0.62
CA ALA A 150 -16.87 10.54 -0.44
C ALA A 150 -18.14 9.95 -1.04
N GLY A 151 -18.06 8.78 -1.67
CA GLY A 151 -19.21 8.07 -2.21
C GLY A 151 -18.83 6.97 -3.18
N GLN A 152 -19.82 6.49 -3.94
CA GLN A 152 -19.64 5.40 -4.90
C GLN A 152 -20.27 5.76 -6.24
N ASP A 153 -19.45 6.31 -7.12
CA ASP A 153 -19.82 6.54 -8.54
C ASP A 153 -18.54 6.42 -9.39
N LYS A 154 -18.66 6.60 -10.71
CA LYS A 154 -17.54 6.51 -11.67
C LYS A 154 -16.35 7.39 -11.33
N TYR A 155 -16.60 8.57 -10.76
CA TYR A 155 -15.60 9.57 -10.37
C TYR A 155 -15.77 10.05 -8.92
N ILE A 156 -16.38 9.23 -8.07
CA ILE A 156 -16.51 9.48 -6.64
C ILE A 156 -16.02 8.24 -5.89
N PHE A 157 -14.99 8.39 -5.10
CA PHE A 157 -14.38 7.33 -4.31
C PHE A 157 -14.75 7.45 -2.83
N ASN A 158 -14.63 6.34 -2.11
CA ASN A 158 -14.67 6.35 -0.66
C ASN A 158 -13.38 5.70 -0.12
N MET A 159 -12.41 6.55 0.16
CA MET A 159 -11.06 6.18 0.59
C MET A 159 -10.29 5.33 -0.45
N PRO A 160 -9.97 5.91 -1.63
CA PRO A 160 -9.08 5.25 -2.59
C PRO A 160 -7.72 5.02 -1.94
N ASN A 161 -7.23 3.78 -1.95
CA ASN A 161 -6.09 3.42 -1.13
C ASN A 161 -4.86 2.95 -1.92
N ASP A 162 -5.02 2.64 -3.20
CA ASP A 162 -3.90 2.27 -4.06
C ASP A 162 -4.21 2.54 -5.53
N VAL A 163 -3.15 2.63 -6.32
CA VAL A 163 -3.23 2.83 -7.77
C VAL A 163 -2.15 2.01 -8.47
N ALA A 164 -2.51 1.42 -9.60
CA ALA A 164 -1.59 0.76 -10.50
C ALA A 164 -1.84 1.18 -11.94
N VAL A 165 -0.77 1.39 -12.71
CA VAL A 165 -0.86 1.71 -14.14
C VAL A 165 -0.24 0.58 -14.93
N ALA A 166 -1.01 0.00 -15.84
CA ALA A 166 -0.57 -1.07 -16.71
C ALA A 166 0.31 -0.53 -17.84
N ALA A 167 1.06 -1.42 -18.51
CA ALA A 167 1.96 -1.05 -19.60
C ALA A 167 1.25 -0.41 -20.81
N ASN A 168 -0.06 -0.62 -20.98
CA ASN A 168 -0.88 0.01 -22.02
C ASN A 168 -1.48 1.36 -21.57
N GLY A 169 -1.14 1.84 -20.37
CA GLY A 169 -1.64 3.08 -19.80
C GLY A 169 -2.96 2.96 -19.03
N ASP A 170 -3.62 1.80 -19.01
CA ASP A 170 -4.83 1.60 -18.20
C ASP A 170 -4.54 1.81 -16.72
N ILE A 171 -5.41 2.53 -16.04
CA ILE A 171 -5.28 2.92 -14.64
C ILE A 171 -6.27 2.10 -13.81
N PHE A 172 -5.78 1.47 -12.74
CA PHE A 172 -6.57 0.70 -11.80
C PHE A 172 -6.48 1.35 -10.42
N ILE A 173 -7.62 1.72 -9.85
CA ILE A 173 -7.71 2.36 -8.53
C ILE A 173 -8.43 1.41 -7.58
N ALA A 174 -7.76 1.02 -6.51
CA ALA A 174 -8.38 0.31 -5.39
C ALA A 174 -9.14 1.34 -4.54
N ASP A 175 -10.45 1.16 -4.43
CA ASP A 175 -11.35 2.09 -3.77
C ASP A 175 -12.08 1.40 -2.62
N GLY A 176 -11.66 1.74 -1.41
CA GLY A 176 -12.23 1.23 -0.17
C GLY A 176 -11.18 0.89 0.87
N HIS A 177 -11.16 1.63 1.98
CA HIS A 177 -10.32 1.41 3.14
C HIS A 177 -11.18 1.45 4.41
N GLY A 178 -11.11 0.39 5.20
CA GLY A 178 -11.94 0.23 6.39
C GLY A 178 -13.34 -0.36 6.11
N ASP A 179 -14.17 -0.40 7.15
CA ASP A 179 -15.43 -1.14 7.16
C ASP A 179 -16.49 -0.56 6.21
N ASP A 180 -16.47 0.75 5.99
CA ASP A 180 -17.43 1.47 5.15
C ASP A 180 -16.91 1.74 3.72
N GLY A 181 -15.79 1.11 3.33
CA GLY A 181 -15.19 1.29 2.00
C GLY A 181 -16.02 0.67 0.87
N ASN A 182 -15.81 1.15 -0.36
CA ASN A 182 -16.53 0.65 -1.54
C ASN A 182 -16.13 -0.77 -1.94
N ASN A 183 -14.95 -1.25 -1.50
CA ASN A 183 -14.45 -2.62 -1.73
C ASN A 183 -14.44 -3.02 -3.22
N ARG A 184 -14.01 -2.10 -4.08
CA ARG A 184 -13.96 -2.28 -5.53
C ARG A 184 -12.61 -1.84 -6.11
N VAL A 185 -12.36 -2.26 -7.34
CA VAL A 185 -11.32 -1.70 -8.20
C VAL A 185 -12.01 -1.02 -9.37
N VAL A 186 -11.65 0.23 -9.65
CA VAL A 186 -12.17 0.99 -10.77
C VAL A 186 -11.08 1.11 -11.83
N LYS A 187 -11.44 0.86 -13.07
CA LYS A 187 -10.54 0.90 -14.24
C LYS A 187 -10.85 2.11 -15.11
N TYR A 188 -9.81 2.84 -15.48
CA TYR A 188 -9.84 3.96 -16.42
C TYR A 188 -8.85 3.74 -17.56
N ASN A 189 -9.03 4.44 -18.68
CA ASN A 189 -8.01 4.54 -19.71
C ASN A 189 -6.90 5.54 -19.32
N SER A 190 -5.90 5.72 -20.18
CA SER A 190 -4.77 6.63 -19.97
C SER A 190 -5.17 8.09 -19.84
N GLU A 191 -6.32 8.50 -20.39
CA GLU A 191 -6.89 9.84 -20.32
C GLU A 191 -7.76 10.06 -19.06
N GLY A 192 -7.90 9.02 -18.20
CA GLY A 192 -8.73 9.07 -16.99
C GLY A 192 -10.23 8.89 -17.26
N GLU A 193 -10.60 8.33 -18.41
CA GLU A 193 -12.00 8.04 -18.73
C GLU A 193 -12.38 6.66 -18.18
N TYR A 194 -13.53 6.60 -17.50
CA TYR A 194 -14.04 5.37 -16.89
C TYR A 194 -14.29 4.25 -17.92
N ILE A 195 -13.79 3.06 -17.63
CA ILE A 195 -14.02 1.86 -18.43
C ILE A 195 -14.99 0.92 -17.71
N MET A 196 -14.64 0.49 -16.50
CA MET A 196 -15.42 -0.48 -15.73
C MET A 196 -14.99 -0.49 -14.25
N GLU A 197 -15.78 -1.18 -13.45
CA GLU A 197 -15.41 -1.52 -12.08
C GLU A 197 -15.70 -2.99 -11.78
N PHE A 198 -15.02 -3.55 -10.79
CA PHE A 198 -15.24 -4.90 -10.28
C PHE A 198 -14.89 -4.97 -8.79
N GLY A 199 -15.42 -5.98 -8.13
CA GLY A 199 -15.31 -6.12 -6.68
C GLY A 199 -16.57 -5.65 -5.96
N LYS A 200 -16.74 -6.13 -4.76
CA LYS A 200 -17.79 -5.74 -3.81
C LYS A 200 -17.42 -6.25 -2.42
N THR A 201 -18.08 -5.74 -1.41
CA THR A 201 -17.95 -6.27 -0.04
C THR A 201 -18.22 -7.78 -0.03
N GLY A 202 -17.29 -8.52 0.57
CA GLY A 202 -17.43 -9.97 0.79
C GLY A 202 -18.54 -10.29 1.78
N SER A 203 -18.97 -11.54 1.81
CA SER A 203 -19.94 -12.08 2.78
C SER A 203 -19.23 -12.89 3.85
#